data_248a69c7291e30582665cb984df1ffbe
#
_entry.id   248a69c7291e30582665cb984df1ffbe
#
_cell.length_a   1.000
_cell.length_b   1.000
_cell.length_c   1.000
_cell.angle_alpha   90.00
_cell.angle_beta   90.00
_cell.angle_gamma   90.00
#
_symmetry.space_group_name_H-M   'P 1'
#
loop_
_entity.id
_entity.type
_entity.pdbx_description
1 polymer ?
#
loop_
_entity_poly.entity_id
_entity_poly.type
_entity_poly.pdbx_seq_one_letter_code
_entity_poly.pdbx_strand_id
1 'polypeptide(L)'
;MEIKQYQIILVNLDPTIGSEIKKTRPCVVISPDEMNDHLRTVVIAPITTSSKNYPTRVEIKHDNKIGWIVLDQIRTIDKHRILKDLGKLSKPEIKEVKAILKETFVD
;
A
#
# COMPACT_ATOMS: atom_id res chain seq x y z
N MET A 1 -0.93 8.21 -15.74
CA MET A 1 -1.35 6.92 -15.11
C MET A 1 -2.56 7.17 -14.23
N GLU A 2 -3.61 6.44 -14.46
CA GLU A 2 -4.80 6.49 -13.61
C GLU A 2 -4.55 5.66 -12.35
N ILE A 3 -4.83 6.24 -11.18
CA ILE A 3 -4.58 5.58 -9.89
C ILE A 3 -5.93 5.14 -9.31
N LYS A 4 -6.04 3.84 -9.04
CA LYS A 4 -7.25 3.22 -8.48
C LYS A 4 -6.99 2.67 -7.09
N GLN A 5 -8.01 2.70 -6.24
CA GLN A 5 -7.94 2.08 -4.92
C GLN A 5 -7.60 0.58 -5.05
N TYR A 6 -6.72 0.10 -4.19
CA TYR A 6 -6.20 -1.29 -4.15
C TYR A 6 -5.32 -1.69 -5.33
N GLN A 7 -4.92 -0.73 -6.16
CA GLN A 7 -3.88 -0.93 -7.15
C GLN A 7 -2.53 -1.11 -6.47
N ILE A 8 -1.68 -1.95 -7.04
CA ILE A 8 -0.29 -2.11 -6.60
C ILE A 8 0.57 -1.24 -7.49
N ILE A 9 1.33 -0.34 -6.88
CA ILE A 9 2.19 0.61 -7.60
C ILE A 9 3.60 0.57 -7.05
N LEU A 10 4.59 0.84 -7.90
CA LEU A 10 5.97 0.98 -7.47
C LEU A 10 6.20 2.44 -7.07
N VAL A 11 6.69 2.66 -5.86
CA VAL A 11 6.82 4.00 -5.27
C VAL A 11 8.22 4.20 -4.72
N ASN A 12 8.80 5.37 -4.97
CA ASN A 12 10.00 5.82 -4.29
C ASN A 12 9.61 6.41 -2.95
N LEU A 13 9.92 5.71 -1.86
CA LEU A 13 9.56 6.11 -0.51
C LEU A 13 10.59 7.02 0.16
N ASP A 14 11.79 7.13 -0.38
CA ASP A 14 12.82 7.99 0.18
C ASP A 14 12.56 9.48 -0.12
N PRO A 15 12.95 10.38 0.78
CA PRO A 15 13.62 10.15 2.06
C PRO A 15 12.68 9.66 3.16
N THR A 16 13.19 8.82 4.05
CA THR A 16 12.45 8.30 5.21
C THR A 16 13.30 8.49 6.46
N ILE A 17 12.69 8.33 7.65
CA ILE A 17 13.34 8.53 8.93
C ILE A 17 13.21 7.26 9.77
N GLY A 18 14.33 6.82 10.37
CA GLY A 18 14.36 5.76 11.36
C GLY A 18 13.78 4.44 10.87
N SER A 19 12.74 3.97 11.56
CA SER A 19 12.13 2.66 11.30
C SER A 19 11.11 2.65 10.17
N GLU A 20 10.90 3.78 9.49
CA GLU A 20 10.00 3.81 8.33
C GLU A 20 10.54 2.93 7.20
N ILE A 21 9.64 2.25 6.50
CA ILE A 21 10.02 1.47 5.31
C ILE A 21 10.51 2.42 4.23
N LYS A 22 11.67 2.13 3.66
CA LYS A 22 12.40 3.02 2.77
C LYS A 22 12.69 2.39 1.41
N LYS A 23 13.33 3.16 0.53
CA LYS A 23 13.71 2.80 -0.83
C LYS A 23 12.51 2.73 -1.76
N THR A 24 12.71 2.17 -2.93
CA THR A 24 11.66 1.95 -3.92
C THR A 24 11.02 0.60 -3.63
N ARG A 25 9.70 0.61 -3.43
CA ARG A 25 8.96 -0.60 -3.07
C ARG A 25 7.59 -0.63 -3.71
N PRO A 26 7.05 -1.84 -3.93
CA PRO A 26 5.62 -1.97 -4.21
C PRO A 26 4.81 -1.46 -3.03
N CYS A 27 3.73 -0.76 -3.35
CA CYS A 27 2.80 -0.23 -2.34
C CYS A 27 1.38 -0.45 -2.84
N VAL A 28 0.45 -0.52 -1.90
CA VAL A 28 -0.98 -0.63 -2.22
C VAL A 28 -1.63 0.73 -2.03
N VAL A 29 -2.41 1.15 -3.02
CA VAL A 29 -3.20 2.38 -2.91
C VAL A 29 -4.38 2.12 -1.99
N ILE A 30 -4.47 2.89 -0.91
CA ILE A 30 -5.51 2.78 0.11
C ILE A 30 -6.61 3.82 -0.12
N SER A 31 -6.27 5.00 -0.62
CA SER A 31 -7.21 6.09 -0.82
C SER A 31 -8.23 5.76 -1.90
N PRO A 32 -9.50 6.21 -1.73
CA PRO A 32 -10.56 5.94 -2.71
C PRO A 32 -10.35 6.69 -4.02
N ASP A 33 -10.98 6.18 -5.07
CA ASP A 33 -10.84 6.71 -6.42
C ASP A 33 -11.18 8.20 -6.51
N GLU A 34 -12.18 8.66 -5.79
CA GLU A 34 -12.56 10.08 -5.78
C GLU A 34 -11.41 10.98 -5.31
N MET A 35 -10.70 10.56 -4.25
CA MET A 35 -9.52 11.30 -3.81
C MET A 35 -8.39 11.20 -4.83
N ASN A 36 -8.16 10.01 -5.36
CA ASN A 36 -7.07 9.77 -6.30
C ASN A 36 -7.23 10.58 -7.59
N ASP A 37 -8.48 10.80 -8.03
CA ASP A 37 -8.76 11.54 -9.26
C ASP A 37 -8.59 13.06 -9.09
N HIS A 38 -8.75 13.57 -7.88
CA HIS A 38 -8.79 15.02 -7.65
C HIS A 38 -7.57 15.59 -6.94
N LEU A 39 -6.82 14.78 -6.20
CA LEU A 39 -5.68 15.24 -5.44
C LEU A 39 -4.36 14.91 -6.12
N ARG A 40 -3.32 15.69 -5.82
CA ARG A 40 -1.94 15.40 -6.26
C ARG A 40 -1.26 14.37 -5.38
N THR A 41 -1.93 13.94 -4.33
CA THR A 41 -1.42 12.96 -3.37
C THR A 41 -2.30 11.71 -3.37
N VAL A 42 -1.72 10.61 -2.92
CA VAL A 42 -2.44 9.35 -2.68
C VAL A 42 -2.00 8.80 -1.33
N VAL A 43 -2.87 8.05 -0.69
CA VAL A 43 -2.54 7.33 0.55
C VAL A 43 -2.17 5.91 0.18
N ILE A 44 -1.01 5.46 0.63
CA ILE A 44 -0.48 4.14 0.32
C ILE A 44 -0.07 3.38 1.59
N ALA A 45 0.02 2.06 1.46
CA ALA A 45 0.63 1.19 2.44
C ALA A 45 1.74 0.40 1.74
N PRO A 46 2.96 0.39 2.28
CA PRO A 46 4.07 -0.31 1.64
C PRO A 46 3.93 -1.82 1.77
N ILE A 47 4.51 -2.55 0.81
CA ILE A 47 4.62 -4.00 0.82
C ILE A 47 6.07 -4.36 1.10
N THR A 48 6.29 -5.27 2.02
CA THR A 48 7.63 -5.78 2.34
C THR A 48 7.67 -7.30 2.21
N THR A 49 8.83 -7.84 1.85
CA THR A 49 9.05 -9.29 1.80
C THR A 49 9.60 -9.85 3.11
N SER A 50 10.08 -8.98 4.00
CA SER A 50 10.65 -9.40 5.28
C SER A 50 9.81 -8.85 6.42
N SER A 51 8.78 -9.58 6.76
CA SER A 51 7.89 -9.21 7.86
C SER A 51 7.51 -10.43 8.68
N LYS A 52 7.18 -10.16 9.93
CA LYS A 52 6.55 -11.14 10.81
C LYS A 52 5.03 -11.00 10.68
N ASN A 53 4.31 -12.01 11.08
CA ASN A 53 2.87 -12.02 11.06
C ASN A 53 2.30 -11.19 12.21
N TYR A 54 2.18 -9.88 12.00
CA TYR A 54 1.52 -8.96 12.93
C TYR A 54 0.05 -8.76 12.53
N PRO A 55 -0.85 -8.45 13.50
CA PRO A 55 -2.28 -8.21 13.21
C PRO A 55 -2.54 -7.11 12.18
N THR A 56 -1.66 -6.12 12.10
CA THR A 56 -1.80 -4.97 11.19
C THR A 56 -1.21 -5.21 9.81
N ARG A 57 -0.78 -6.45 9.51
CA ARG A 57 -0.13 -6.77 8.24
C ARG A 57 -0.89 -7.88 7.53
N VAL A 58 -1.08 -7.68 6.24
CA VAL A 58 -1.83 -8.59 5.38
C VAL A 58 -0.87 -9.31 4.44
N GLU A 59 -0.82 -10.64 4.51
CA GLU A 59 -0.04 -11.45 3.58
C GLU A 59 -0.72 -11.45 2.21
N ILE A 60 0.08 -11.19 1.18
CA ILE A 60 -0.38 -11.24 -0.20
C ILE A 60 0.60 -12.04 -1.06
N LYS A 61 0.10 -12.50 -2.21
CA LYS A 61 0.94 -13.15 -3.20
C LYS A 61 0.91 -12.33 -4.49
N HIS A 62 2.08 -11.90 -4.94
CA HIS A 62 2.23 -11.11 -6.15
C HIS A 62 3.46 -11.60 -6.93
N ASP A 63 3.30 -11.88 -8.23
CA ASP A 63 4.35 -12.43 -9.08
C ASP A 63 5.03 -13.67 -8.47
N ASN A 64 4.22 -14.57 -7.91
CA ASN A 64 4.68 -15.80 -7.25
C ASN A 64 5.57 -15.57 -6.02
N LYS A 65 5.57 -14.35 -5.50
CA LYS A 65 6.30 -13.99 -4.28
C LYS A 65 5.32 -13.64 -3.18
N ILE A 66 5.67 -14.01 -1.96
CA ILE A 66 4.89 -13.64 -0.78
C ILE A 66 5.39 -12.28 -0.29
N GLY A 67 4.46 -11.37 -0.05
CA GLY A 67 4.74 -10.08 0.54
C GLY A 67 3.72 -9.79 1.64
N TRP A 68 3.97 -8.72 2.37
CA TRP A 68 3.13 -8.28 3.47
C TRP A 68 2.78 -6.81 3.28
N ILE A 69 1.49 -6.49 3.26
CA ILE A 69 1.04 -5.09 3.25
C ILE A 69 1.15 -4.59 4.69
N VAL A 70 1.92 -3.52 4.88
CA VAL A 70 2.20 -2.96 6.21
C VAL A 70 1.21 -1.83 6.47
N LEU A 71 0.03 -2.17 6.96
CA LEU A 71 -1.04 -1.19 7.19
C LEU A 71 -0.76 -0.26 8.37
N ASP A 72 0.18 -0.63 9.24
CA ASP A 72 0.63 0.25 10.32
C ASP A 72 1.60 1.35 9.85
N GLN A 73 2.02 1.33 8.58
CA GLN A 73 2.85 2.38 8.00
C GLN A 73 2.18 3.07 6.80
N ILE A 74 0.88 3.27 6.90
CA ILE A 74 0.14 4.06 5.92
C ILE A 74 0.72 5.48 5.87
N ARG A 75 0.92 6.00 4.65
CA ARG A 75 1.39 7.37 4.48
C ARG A 75 0.82 8.00 3.21
N THR A 76 0.73 9.32 3.22
CA THR A 76 0.37 10.11 2.05
C THR A 76 1.63 10.45 1.28
N ILE A 77 1.61 10.23 -0.01
CA ILE A 77 2.73 10.56 -0.90
C ILE A 77 2.26 11.42 -2.06
N ASP A 78 3.18 12.18 -2.63
CA ASP A 78 2.94 12.89 -3.88
C ASP A 78 2.94 11.90 -5.04
N LYS A 79 2.06 12.11 -6.02
CA LYS A 79 1.97 11.24 -7.20
C LYS A 79 3.27 11.16 -8.00
N HIS A 80 4.14 12.16 -7.90
CA HIS A 80 5.46 12.13 -8.55
C HIS A 80 6.35 10.99 -8.06
N ARG A 81 6.08 10.45 -6.88
CA ARG A 81 6.83 9.32 -6.34
C ARG A 81 6.43 7.99 -6.97
N ILE A 82 5.33 7.95 -7.71
CA ILE A 82 4.83 6.74 -8.37
C ILE A 82 5.62 6.51 -9.65
N LEU A 83 6.23 5.34 -9.77
CA LEU A 83 7.09 5.01 -10.90
C LEU A 83 6.41 4.10 -11.92
N LYS A 84 5.52 3.20 -11.46
CA LYS A 84 5.01 2.13 -12.31
C LYS A 84 3.75 1.49 -11.73
N ASP A 85 2.85 1.06 -12.61
CA ASP A 85 1.71 0.23 -12.27
C ASP A 85 2.16 -1.24 -12.23
N LEU A 86 1.86 -1.93 -11.14
CA LEU A 86 2.23 -3.33 -10.95
C LEU A 86 1.01 -4.27 -10.89
N GLY A 87 -0.18 -3.75 -11.10
CA GLY A 87 -1.41 -4.54 -11.05
C GLY A 87 -2.32 -4.15 -9.91
N LYS A 88 -3.05 -5.10 -9.37
CA LYS A 88 -4.03 -4.84 -8.31
C LYS A 88 -4.17 -6.03 -7.38
N LEU A 89 -4.70 -5.80 -6.19
CA LEU A 89 -5.02 -6.85 -5.25
C LEU A 89 -6.18 -7.72 -5.76
N SER A 90 -6.19 -8.98 -5.36
CA SER A 90 -7.32 -9.87 -5.58
C SER A 90 -8.49 -9.49 -4.66
N LYS A 91 -9.69 -9.98 -4.99
CA LYS A 91 -10.87 -9.72 -4.14
C LYS A 91 -10.71 -10.22 -2.71
N PRO A 92 -10.19 -11.44 -2.45
CA PRO A 92 -9.94 -11.88 -1.08
C PRO A 92 -8.94 -10.98 -0.35
N GLU A 93 -7.88 -10.54 -1.02
CA GLU A 93 -6.90 -9.63 -0.43
C GLU A 93 -7.51 -8.29 -0.06
N ILE A 94 -8.36 -7.74 -0.93
CA ILE A 94 -9.08 -6.49 -0.66
C ILE A 94 -9.98 -6.64 0.58
N LYS A 95 -10.69 -7.75 0.68
CA LYS A 95 -11.57 -8.02 1.82
C LYS A 95 -10.79 -8.03 3.12
N GLU A 96 -9.63 -8.67 3.14
CA GLU A 96 -8.78 -8.74 4.32
C GLU A 96 -8.20 -7.37 4.67
N VAL A 97 -7.74 -6.61 3.69
CA VAL A 97 -7.25 -5.23 3.90
C VAL A 97 -8.33 -4.36 4.53
N LYS A 98 -9.54 -4.41 4.01
CA LYS A 98 -10.67 -3.65 4.57
C LYS A 98 -10.93 -4.00 6.03
N ALA A 99 -10.94 -5.28 6.36
CA ALA A 99 -11.18 -5.75 7.72
C ALA A 99 -10.11 -5.22 8.68
N ILE A 100 -8.84 -5.32 8.30
CA ILE A 100 -7.73 -4.86 9.13
C ILE A 100 -7.72 -3.33 9.28
N LEU A 101 -8.01 -2.60 8.20
CA LEU A 101 -8.13 -1.14 8.26
C LEU A 101 -9.21 -0.71 9.23
N LYS A 102 -10.35 -1.39 9.20
CA LYS A 102 -11.45 -1.10 10.11
C LYS A 102 -11.06 -1.34 11.56
N GLU A 103 -10.46 -2.48 11.86
CA GLU A 103 -10.01 -2.81 13.21
C GLU A 103 -8.94 -1.85 13.72
N THR A 104 -8.02 -1.45 12.85
CA THR A 104 -6.86 -0.64 13.24
C THR A 104 -7.22 0.83 13.43
N PHE A 105 -8.05 1.40 12.56
CA PHE A 105 -8.26 2.85 12.51
C PHE A 105 -9.68 3.30 12.82
N VAL A 106 -10.66 2.41 12.83
CA VAL A 106 -12.07 2.79 13.03
C VAL A 106 -12.61 2.26 14.35
N ASP A 107 -12.31 1.03 14.67
CA ASP A 107 -12.75 0.39 15.91
C ASP A 107 -11.61 0.39 16.94
#